data_8f9635171d31081ad4dfc8f141be4ee0
#
_entry.id   8f9635171d31081ad4dfc8f141be4ee0
#
_cell.length_a   1.000
_cell.length_b   1.000
_cell.length_c   1.000
_cell.angle_alpha   90.00
_cell.angle_beta   90.00
_cell.angle_gamma   90.00
#
_symmetry.space_group_name_H-M   'P 1'
#
loop_
_entity.id
_entity.type
_entity.pdbx_description
1 polymer ?
#
loop_
_entity_poly.entity_id
_entity_poly.type
_entity_poly.pdbx_seq_one_letter_code
_entity_poly.pdbx_strand_id
1 'polypeptide(L)'
;MSGATERRSSQWSMAKQRTINNNHIQYQQMKLHFLLLLGLLSLAGCGGGDTSQQKKLRIVTTTGMIEDAVRNIVGDSATVTALMGPGVDPHLYKASQQDLSLLTEADIVFYNGLHLEGKMVEVLEKLARTKPVVAVADGVDQAKLRTPPEFNGNHDPHIWFDVKLWEGGVRKIAETLQAKDTANAAAYRQRAERYLGQLDSLDAWVRGHIATIPQGQRVLITAHDAFGYFGQAYGIEVHGLQGISTVSEYGLADVQALVQMIAGRNIKAVFVESSVPRRSIEAVVEGVKAKGKNVSIGGQLFSDAMGAKGTPEGTYIGMVSANVNIIVNALK
;
A
#
# COMPACT_ATOMS: atom_id res chain seq x y z
N MET A 1 -95.81 23.89 -54.93
CA MET A 1 -94.51 24.25 -54.32
C MET A 1 -94.25 23.34 -53.12
N SER A 2 -93.93 22.05 -53.33
CA SER A 2 -93.72 21.10 -52.20
C SER A 2 -92.52 20.18 -52.30
N GLY A 3 -91.62 20.37 -53.29
CA GLY A 3 -90.52 19.41 -53.54
C GLY A 3 -89.12 19.86 -53.13
N ALA A 4 -88.91 21.12 -52.69
CA ALA A 4 -87.62 21.69 -52.41
C ALA A 4 -87.14 21.59 -50.92
N THR A 5 -88.10 21.46 -50.00
CA THR A 5 -87.87 21.41 -48.56
C THR A 5 -87.39 20.02 -48.08
N GLU A 6 -87.89 18.96 -48.67
CA GLU A 6 -87.58 17.59 -48.31
C GLU A 6 -86.14 17.19 -48.74
N ARG A 7 -85.65 17.69 -49.86
CA ARG A 7 -84.26 17.38 -50.31
C ARG A 7 -83.24 18.06 -49.47
N ARG A 8 -83.50 19.22 -48.87
CA ARG A 8 -82.54 19.90 -47.98
C ARG A 8 -82.37 19.21 -46.63
N SER A 9 -83.47 18.68 -46.08
CA SER A 9 -83.41 17.98 -44.81
C SER A 9 -82.66 16.65 -44.89
N SER A 10 -82.83 15.90 -45.99
CA SER A 10 -82.13 14.62 -46.19
C SER A 10 -80.63 14.82 -46.45
N GLN A 11 -80.20 15.88 -47.10
CA GLN A 11 -78.78 16.21 -47.32
C GLN A 11 -78.08 16.65 -46.00
N TRP A 12 -78.77 17.39 -45.14
CA TRP A 12 -78.26 17.80 -43.82
C TRP A 12 -78.16 16.60 -42.87
N SER A 13 -79.06 15.67 -42.90
CA SER A 13 -79.06 14.44 -42.13
C SER A 13 -77.87 13.55 -42.53
N MET A 14 -77.62 13.37 -43.83
CA MET A 14 -76.49 12.55 -44.31
C MET A 14 -75.12 13.20 -44.07
N ALA A 15 -75.03 14.54 -44.16
CA ALA A 15 -73.80 15.24 -43.86
C ALA A 15 -73.45 15.12 -42.35
N LYS A 16 -74.40 15.27 -41.45
CA LYS A 16 -74.24 15.12 -40.00
C LYS A 16 -73.88 13.68 -39.61
N GLN A 17 -74.43 12.67 -40.29
CA GLN A 17 -74.10 11.26 -40.07
C GLN A 17 -72.64 10.93 -40.52
N ARG A 18 -72.23 11.52 -41.65
CA ARG A 18 -70.82 11.36 -42.13
C ARG A 18 -69.82 12.01 -41.16
N THR A 19 -70.14 13.18 -40.59
CA THR A 19 -69.19 13.86 -39.64
C THR A 19 -69.15 13.07 -38.32
N ILE A 20 -70.17 12.49 -37.83
CA ILE A 20 -70.17 11.65 -36.63
C ILE A 20 -69.40 10.37 -36.87
N ASN A 21 -69.56 9.71 -38.02
CA ASN A 21 -68.77 8.50 -38.36
C ASN A 21 -67.29 8.79 -38.51
N ASN A 22 -66.93 9.91 -39.13
CA ASN A 22 -65.51 10.28 -39.29
C ASN A 22 -64.82 10.59 -37.94
N ASN A 23 -65.57 11.26 -37.03
CA ASN A 23 -65.07 11.53 -35.70
C ASN A 23 -64.89 10.24 -34.87
N HIS A 24 -65.82 9.27 -35.06
CA HIS A 24 -65.69 7.96 -34.38
C HIS A 24 -64.49 7.14 -34.91
N ILE A 25 -64.23 7.17 -36.20
CA ILE A 25 -63.08 6.49 -36.84
C ILE A 25 -61.75 7.14 -36.38
N GLN A 26 -61.66 8.49 -36.36
CA GLN A 26 -60.51 9.19 -35.83
C GLN A 26 -60.22 8.90 -34.37
N TYR A 27 -61.28 8.82 -33.55
CA TYR A 27 -61.15 8.49 -32.13
C TYR A 27 -60.67 7.06 -31.89
N GLN A 28 -61.13 6.11 -32.70
CA GLN A 28 -60.65 4.73 -32.67
C GLN A 28 -59.20 4.59 -33.14
N GLN A 29 -58.81 5.31 -34.17
CA GLN A 29 -57.41 5.34 -34.63
C GLN A 29 -56.48 5.99 -33.60
N MET A 30 -56.91 7.07 -32.96
CA MET A 30 -56.14 7.73 -31.91
C MET A 30 -55.95 6.84 -30.67
N LYS A 31 -57.00 6.07 -30.29
CA LYS A 31 -56.88 5.06 -29.22
C LYS A 31 -55.91 3.93 -29.57
N LEU A 32 -55.91 3.48 -30.82
CA LEU A 32 -55.04 2.42 -31.30
C LEU A 32 -53.58 2.87 -31.31
N HIS A 33 -53.31 4.12 -31.72
CA HIS A 33 -51.95 4.71 -31.68
C HIS A 33 -51.49 4.96 -30.25
N PHE A 34 -52.39 5.34 -29.32
CA PHE A 34 -52.04 5.53 -27.91
C PHE A 34 -51.73 4.21 -27.22
N LEU A 35 -52.46 3.13 -27.55
CA LEU A 35 -52.19 1.78 -27.04
C LEU A 35 -50.89 1.19 -27.62
N LEU A 36 -50.54 1.48 -28.89
CA LEU A 36 -49.28 1.11 -29.53
C LEU A 36 -48.10 1.88 -28.93
N LEU A 37 -48.26 3.16 -28.60
CA LEU A 37 -47.24 3.93 -27.89
C LEU A 37 -46.98 3.45 -26.44
N LEU A 38 -48.04 3.09 -25.72
CA LEU A 38 -47.91 2.49 -24.37
C LEU A 38 -47.25 1.11 -24.42
N GLY A 39 -47.50 0.32 -25.45
CA GLY A 39 -46.88 -1.00 -25.65
C GLY A 39 -45.38 -0.92 -25.98
N LEU A 40 -44.92 0.14 -26.66
CA LEU A 40 -43.52 0.37 -26.96
C LEU A 40 -42.70 0.91 -25.74
N LEU A 41 -43.34 1.64 -24.82
CA LEU A 41 -42.69 2.09 -23.58
C LEU A 41 -42.47 0.96 -22.56
N SER A 42 -43.24 -0.13 -22.63
CA SER A 42 -43.04 -1.27 -21.71
C SER A 42 -41.93 -2.24 -22.11
N LEU A 43 -41.36 -2.13 -23.32
CA LEU A 43 -40.24 -2.94 -23.78
C LEU A 43 -38.84 -2.29 -23.50
N ALA A 44 -38.80 -1.02 -23.08
CA ALA A 44 -37.58 -0.33 -22.71
C ALA A 44 -37.19 -0.47 -21.23
N GLY A 45 -37.98 -1.18 -20.43
CA GLY A 45 -37.85 -1.26 -18.98
C GLY A 45 -37.20 -2.53 -18.41
N CYS A 46 -36.65 -3.43 -19.21
CA CYS A 46 -35.98 -4.64 -18.73
C CYS A 46 -34.52 -4.71 -19.18
N GLY A 47 -33.75 -3.64 -18.92
CA GLY A 47 -32.31 -3.58 -18.97
C GLY A 47 -31.76 -3.18 -17.61
N GLY A 48 -32.39 -3.62 -16.52
CA GLY A 48 -31.82 -3.63 -15.20
C GLY A 48 -30.73 -4.69 -15.19
N GLY A 49 -29.54 -4.36 -15.71
CA GLY A 49 -28.35 -5.11 -15.40
C GLY A 49 -28.25 -5.11 -13.88
N ASP A 50 -28.46 -6.25 -13.28
CA ASP A 50 -27.99 -6.55 -11.93
C ASP A 50 -26.49 -6.29 -11.97
N THR A 51 -26.09 -5.05 -11.69
CA THR A 51 -24.74 -4.78 -11.24
C THR A 51 -24.66 -5.47 -9.89
N SER A 52 -24.49 -6.78 -9.90
CA SER A 52 -23.92 -7.46 -8.75
C SER A 52 -22.66 -6.68 -8.46
N GLN A 53 -22.69 -5.82 -7.45
CA GLN A 53 -21.47 -5.16 -6.97
C GLN A 53 -20.52 -6.31 -6.68
N GLN A 54 -19.59 -6.56 -7.61
CA GLN A 54 -18.59 -7.60 -7.44
C GLN A 54 -17.92 -7.29 -6.11
N LYS A 55 -18.11 -8.17 -5.14
CA LYS A 55 -17.60 -7.99 -3.78
C LYS A 55 -16.11 -7.73 -3.87
N LYS A 56 -15.69 -6.51 -3.53
CA LYS A 56 -14.28 -6.14 -3.54
C LYS A 56 -13.47 -7.09 -2.67
N LEU A 57 -12.31 -7.51 -3.15
CA LEU A 57 -11.37 -8.27 -2.35
C LEU A 57 -11.01 -7.50 -1.07
N ARG A 58 -10.98 -8.21 0.04
CA ARG A 58 -10.48 -7.71 1.32
C ARG A 58 -9.07 -8.21 1.52
N ILE A 59 -8.12 -7.29 1.52
CA ILE A 59 -6.70 -7.57 1.64
C ILE A 59 -6.21 -7.00 2.96
N VAL A 60 -5.55 -7.85 3.75
CA VAL A 60 -4.89 -7.43 4.98
C VAL A 60 -3.38 -7.52 4.76
N THR A 61 -2.67 -6.52 5.21
CA THR A 61 -1.20 -6.46 5.22
C THR A 61 -0.69 -6.29 6.63
N THR A 62 0.52 -6.70 6.91
CA THR A 62 1.14 -6.48 8.22
C THR A 62 1.63 -5.05 8.35
N THR A 63 2.54 -4.62 7.50
CA THR A 63 3.20 -3.31 7.57
C THR A 63 2.64 -2.31 6.56
N GLY A 64 2.93 -1.02 6.81
CA GLY A 64 2.53 0.07 5.92
C GLY A 64 3.21 0.00 4.55
N MET A 65 4.47 -0.44 4.46
CA MET A 65 5.19 -0.58 3.19
C MET A 65 4.49 -1.56 2.26
N ILE A 66 3.99 -2.67 2.81
CA ILE A 66 3.21 -3.66 2.05
C ILE A 66 1.84 -3.08 1.68
N GLU A 67 1.18 -2.36 2.60
CA GLU A 67 -0.09 -1.68 2.29
C GLU A 67 0.05 -0.73 1.11
N ASP A 68 1.09 0.10 1.09
CA ASP A 68 1.36 1.05 0.02
C ASP A 68 1.55 0.34 -1.33
N ALA A 69 2.38 -0.70 -1.38
CA ALA A 69 2.60 -1.49 -2.58
C ALA A 69 1.30 -2.13 -3.09
N VAL A 70 0.51 -2.75 -2.21
CA VAL A 70 -0.78 -3.34 -2.57
C VAL A 70 -1.74 -2.28 -3.10
N ARG A 71 -1.86 -1.11 -2.44
CA ARG A 71 -2.74 0.00 -2.88
C ARG A 71 -2.34 0.54 -4.25
N ASN A 72 -1.05 0.69 -4.52
CA ASN A 72 -0.55 1.11 -5.83
C ASN A 72 -0.94 0.14 -6.95
N ILE A 73 -1.09 -1.16 -6.65
CA ILE A 73 -1.46 -2.19 -7.61
C ILE A 73 -2.97 -2.32 -7.76
N VAL A 74 -3.71 -2.40 -6.64
CA VAL A 74 -5.16 -2.65 -6.73
C VAL A 74 -5.97 -1.39 -7.05
N GLY A 75 -5.49 -0.19 -6.67
CA GLY A 75 -6.28 1.04 -6.74
C GLY A 75 -7.59 0.88 -5.96
N ASP A 76 -8.71 1.23 -6.58
CA ASP A 76 -10.05 1.16 -5.96
C ASP A 76 -10.73 -0.21 -6.12
N SER A 77 -10.06 -1.21 -6.73
CA SER A 77 -10.65 -2.53 -7.02
C SER A 77 -10.73 -3.44 -5.78
N ALA A 78 -10.01 -3.12 -4.70
CA ALA A 78 -9.99 -3.89 -3.46
C ALA A 78 -10.00 -2.98 -2.23
N THR A 79 -10.35 -3.55 -1.06
CA THR A 79 -10.16 -2.90 0.24
C THR A 79 -8.88 -3.41 0.86
N VAL A 80 -7.99 -2.48 1.26
CA VAL A 80 -6.69 -2.81 1.85
C VAL A 80 -6.59 -2.22 3.26
N THR A 81 -6.19 -3.05 4.21
CA THR A 81 -6.02 -2.65 5.62
C THR A 81 -4.67 -3.16 6.13
N ALA A 82 -3.83 -2.26 6.64
CA ALA A 82 -2.63 -2.64 7.38
C ALA A 82 -2.96 -2.84 8.87
N LEU A 83 -2.35 -3.86 9.49
CA LEU A 83 -2.48 -4.11 10.92
C LEU A 83 -1.63 -3.13 11.73
N MET A 84 -0.43 -2.83 11.23
CA MET A 84 0.55 -2.00 11.91
C MET A 84 0.57 -0.61 11.30
N GLY A 85 0.28 0.38 12.13
CA GLY A 85 0.29 1.79 11.74
C GLY A 85 1.66 2.46 11.93
N PRO A 86 1.72 3.80 11.76
CA PRO A 86 2.94 4.57 11.99
C PRO A 86 3.51 4.34 13.39
N GLY A 87 4.84 4.18 13.47
CA GLY A 87 5.56 4.00 14.73
C GLY A 87 5.39 2.63 15.40
N VAL A 88 4.69 1.69 14.79
CA VAL A 88 4.52 0.33 15.34
C VAL A 88 5.71 -0.54 14.94
N ASP A 89 6.32 -1.17 15.94
CA ASP A 89 7.41 -2.11 15.76
C ASP A 89 6.86 -3.51 15.40
N PRO A 90 7.14 -4.05 14.20
CA PRO A 90 6.64 -5.33 13.75
C PRO A 90 7.27 -6.53 14.46
N HIS A 91 8.49 -6.41 14.96
CA HIS A 91 9.17 -7.48 15.70
C HIS A 91 8.47 -7.81 17.03
N LEU A 92 7.89 -6.79 17.67
CA LEU A 92 7.21 -6.90 18.95
C LEU A 92 5.69 -6.99 18.84
N TYR A 93 5.14 -6.76 17.64
CA TYR A 93 3.70 -6.67 17.44
C TYR A 93 2.98 -7.99 17.72
N LYS A 94 1.92 -7.89 18.54
CA LYS A 94 1.01 -9.00 18.84
C LYS A 94 -0.37 -8.65 18.34
N ALA A 95 -0.97 -9.54 17.53
CA ALA A 95 -2.31 -9.33 16.99
C ALA A 95 -3.35 -9.21 18.12
N SER A 96 -4.17 -8.16 18.06
CA SER A 96 -5.34 -7.97 18.93
C SER A 96 -6.51 -8.85 18.45
N GLN A 97 -7.59 -8.92 19.24
CA GLN A 97 -8.84 -9.59 18.82
C GLN A 97 -9.42 -8.98 17.53
N GLN A 98 -9.30 -7.67 17.37
CA GLN A 98 -9.76 -6.98 16.16
C GLN A 98 -8.92 -7.38 14.96
N ASP A 99 -7.60 -7.50 15.12
CA ASP A 99 -6.70 -7.94 14.04
C ASP A 99 -7.00 -9.39 13.62
N LEU A 100 -7.26 -10.27 14.60
CA LEU A 100 -7.66 -11.65 14.31
C LEU A 100 -8.97 -11.72 13.51
N SER A 101 -9.91 -10.83 13.77
CA SER A 101 -11.15 -10.72 13.00
C SER A 101 -10.86 -10.25 11.57
N LEU A 102 -10.05 -9.18 11.40
CA LEU A 102 -9.63 -8.69 10.09
C LEU A 102 -8.91 -9.78 9.28
N LEU A 103 -7.96 -10.47 9.89
CA LEU A 103 -7.21 -11.57 9.29
C LEU A 103 -8.13 -12.74 8.89
N THR A 104 -9.10 -13.08 9.73
CA THR A 104 -10.06 -14.15 9.47
C THR A 104 -10.97 -13.79 8.30
N GLU A 105 -11.38 -12.54 8.18
CA GLU A 105 -12.28 -12.06 7.15
C GLU A 105 -11.57 -11.73 5.82
N ALA A 106 -10.25 -11.58 5.82
CA ALA A 106 -9.47 -11.28 4.63
C ALA A 106 -9.58 -12.38 3.56
N ASP A 107 -9.59 -11.98 2.29
CA ASP A 107 -9.49 -12.89 1.16
C ASP A 107 -8.03 -13.23 0.83
N ILE A 108 -7.10 -12.31 1.17
CA ILE A 108 -5.64 -12.46 1.04
C ILE A 108 -4.97 -11.75 2.22
N VAL A 109 -3.90 -12.33 2.74
CA VAL A 109 -3.01 -11.69 3.71
C VAL A 109 -1.60 -11.60 3.12
N PHE A 110 -1.00 -10.40 3.16
CA PHE A 110 0.41 -10.19 2.83
C PHE A 110 1.19 -9.81 4.09
N TYR A 111 2.34 -10.43 4.29
CA TYR A 111 3.26 -10.14 5.38
C TYR A 111 4.70 -10.12 4.85
N ASN A 112 5.64 -9.56 5.61
CA ASN A 112 7.02 -9.45 5.12
C ASN A 112 7.70 -10.81 4.98
N GLY A 113 7.61 -11.64 5.98
CA GLY A 113 8.40 -12.87 6.08
C GLY A 113 9.76 -12.63 6.73
N LEU A 114 10.68 -13.59 6.57
CA LEU A 114 12.04 -13.54 7.13
C LEU A 114 12.08 -13.27 8.65
N HIS A 115 11.09 -13.75 9.37
CA HIS A 115 10.93 -13.56 10.82
C HIS A 115 10.66 -12.12 11.30
N LEU A 116 10.33 -11.16 10.41
CA LEU A 116 9.96 -9.82 10.84
C LEU A 116 8.78 -9.86 11.84
N GLU A 117 7.70 -10.55 11.46
CA GLU A 117 6.50 -10.69 12.28
C GLU A 117 6.59 -11.89 13.25
N GLY A 118 7.71 -12.01 13.95
CA GLY A 118 8.02 -13.22 14.76
C GLY A 118 6.94 -13.58 15.79
N LYS A 119 6.23 -12.60 16.36
CA LYS A 119 5.13 -12.83 17.32
C LYS A 119 3.81 -13.24 16.66
N MET A 120 3.70 -13.20 15.32
CA MET A 120 2.51 -13.56 14.55
C MET A 120 2.64 -14.86 13.76
N VAL A 121 3.81 -15.50 13.76
CA VAL A 121 4.12 -16.68 12.92
C VAL A 121 3.02 -17.76 13.05
N GLU A 122 2.65 -18.16 14.27
CA GLU A 122 1.64 -19.21 14.49
C GLU A 122 0.26 -18.83 13.89
N VAL A 123 -0.13 -17.57 14.00
CA VAL A 123 -1.40 -17.07 13.46
C VAL A 123 -1.36 -17.11 11.93
N LEU A 124 -0.27 -16.64 11.33
CA LEU A 124 -0.10 -16.61 9.87
C LEU A 124 -0.06 -18.02 9.29
N GLU A 125 0.70 -18.95 9.89
CA GLU A 125 0.76 -20.34 9.48
C GLU A 125 -0.61 -21.07 9.57
N LYS A 126 -1.37 -20.80 10.63
CA LYS A 126 -2.70 -21.36 10.78
C LYS A 126 -3.66 -20.86 9.71
N LEU A 127 -3.62 -19.58 9.38
CA LEU A 127 -4.42 -18.97 8.33
C LEU A 127 -4.02 -19.46 6.93
N ALA A 128 -2.74 -19.71 6.70
CA ALA A 128 -2.23 -20.21 5.42
C ALA A 128 -2.83 -21.57 5.01
N ARG A 129 -3.39 -22.34 5.95
CA ARG A 129 -4.09 -23.60 5.67
C ARG A 129 -5.46 -23.41 5.02
N THR A 130 -6.02 -22.22 5.06
CA THR A 130 -7.40 -21.92 4.64
C THR A 130 -7.51 -20.86 3.55
N LYS A 131 -6.51 -20.01 3.40
CA LYS A 131 -6.50 -18.88 2.46
C LYS A 131 -5.07 -18.51 2.05
N PRO A 132 -4.89 -17.71 0.98
CA PRO A 132 -3.58 -17.15 0.63
C PRO A 132 -3.05 -16.25 1.75
N VAL A 133 -1.92 -16.67 2.33
CA VAL A 133 -1.09 -15.88 3.26
C VAL A 133 0.31 -15.89 2.67
N VAL A 134 0.79 -14.75 2.21
CA VAL A 134 1.92 -14.64 1.30
C VAL A 134 3.01 -13.78 1.92
N ALA A 135 4.20 -14.35 2.09
CA ALA A 135 5.39 -13.60 2.42
C ALA A 135 5.88 -12.83 1.19
N VAL A 136 5.99 -11.51 1.28
CA VAL A 136 6.46 -10.70 0.14
C VAL A 136 7.93 -10.94 -0.15
N ALA A 137 8.72 -11.29 0.87
CA ALA A 137 10.12 -11.65 0.73
C ALA A 137 10.35 -12.91 -0.13
N ASP A 138 9.34 -13.77 -0.33
CA ASP A 138 9.42 -14.90 -1.27
C ASP A 138 9.61 -14.48 -2.74
N GLY A 139 9.38 -13.20 -3.04
CA GLY A 139 9.68 -12.61 -4.34
C GLY A 139 11.13 -12.14 -4.52
N VAL A 140 11.93 -12.21 -3.47
CA VAL A 140 13.34 -11.82 -3.50
C VAL A 140 14.22 -13.03 -3.77
N ASP A 141 15.22 -12.84 -4.62
CA ASP A 141 16.25 -13.86 -4.86
C ASP A 141 17.00 -14.17 -3.55
N GLN A 142 16.94 -15.43 -3.11
CA GLN A 142 17.55 -15.91 -1.88
C GLN A 142 19.06 -15.62 -1.81
N ALA A 143 19.76 -15.64 -2.95
CA ALA A 143 21.20 -15.35 -3.03
C ALA A 143 21.53 -13.88 -2.71
N LYS A 144 20.55 -13.00 -2.72
CA LYS A 144 20.68 -11.56 -2.39
C LYS A 144 20.32 -11.24 -0.96
N LEU A 145 19.75 -12.21 -0.23
CA LEU A 145 19.38 -12.00 1.16
C LEU A 145 20.62 -11.96 2.05
N ARG A 146 20.71 -10.93 2.89
CA ARG A 146 21.74 -10.82 3.91
C ARG A 146 21.52 -11.87 4.99
N THR A 147 22.60 -12.51 5.43
CA THR A 147 22.61 -13.46 6.54
C THR A 147 23.67 -13.02 7.54
N PRO A 148 23.43 -11.97 8.33
CA PRO A 148 24.40 -11.46 9.28
C PRO A 148 24.73 -12.51 10.34
N PRO A 149 26.02 -12.68 10.72
CA PRO A 149 26.43 -13.70 11.70
C PRO A 149 25.72 -13.56 13.05
N GLU A 150 25.43 -12.33 13.45
CA GLU A 150 24.74 -11.98 14.70
C GLU A 150 23.25 -12.37 14.72
N PHE A 151 22.66 -12.74 13.58
CA PHE A 151 21.27 -13.15 13.48
C PHE A 151 21.05 -14.68 13.41
N ASN A 152 22.03 -15.44 13.94
CA ASN A 152 21.93 -16.89 14.12
C ASN A 152 21.55 -17.68 12.85
N GLY A 153 22.05 -17.24 11.69
CA GLY A 153 21.79 -17.87 10.39
C GLY A 153 20.45 -17.51 9.76
N ASN A 154 19.64 -16.66 10.38
CA ASN A 154 18.44 -16.11 9.77
C ASN A 154 18.80 -14.98 8.80
N HIS A 155 17.92 -14.74 7.83
CA HIS A 155 18.05 -13.59 6.94
C HIS A 155 17.56 -12.31 7.60
N ASP A 156 18.24 -11.20 7.29
CA ASP A 156 17.80 -9.85 7.62
C ASP A 156 16.45 -9.57 6.95
N PRO A 157 15.38 -9.21 7.70
CA PRO A 157 14.05 -9.03 7.13
C PRO A 157 13.81 -7.67 6.46
N HIS A 158 14.72 -6.69 6.62
CA HIS A 158 14.51 -5.28 6.24
C HIS A 158 14.75 -5.03 4.73
N ILE A 159 14.18 -5.90 3.88
CA ILE A 159 14.40 -5.90 2.42
C ILE A 159 13.95 -4.60 1.73
N TRP A 160 13.03 -3.84 2.33
CA TRP A 160 12.51 -2.58 1.79
C TRP A 160 13.52 -1.44 1.75
N PHE A 161 14.68 -1.61 2.39
CA PHE A 161 15.75 -0.61 2.37
C PHE A 161 16.70 -0.73 1.17
N ASP A 162 16.68 -1.83 0.43
CA ASP A 162 17.19 -1.88 -0.94
C ASP A 162 15.99 -1.83 -1.89
N VAL A 163 15.84 -0.70 -2.59
CA VAL A 163 14.69 -0.49 -3.49
C VAL A 163 14.61 -1.58 -4.57
N LYS A 164 15.77 -2.10 -5.03
CA LYS A 164 15.81 -3.17 -6.03
C LYS A 164 15.39 -4.54 -5.48
N LEU A 165 15.66 -4.81 -4.20
CA LEU A 165 15.10 -6.00 -3.54
C LEU A 165 13.61 -5.84 -3.29
N TRP A 166 13.16 -4.65 -2.89
CA TRP A 166 11.74 -4.36 -2.68
C TRP A 166 10.90 -4.56 -3.94
N GLU A 167 11.44 -4.26 -5.13
CA GLU A 167 10.76 -4.59 -6.39
C GLU A 167 10.42 -6.08 -6.50
N GLY A 168 11.25 -6.98 -5.97
CA GLY A 168 10.95 -8.41 -5.90
C GLY A 168 9.68 -8.69 -5.11
N GLY A 169 9.56 -8.08 -3.93
CA GLY A 169 8.35 -8.14 -3.09
C GLY A 169 7.11 -7.58 -3.81
N VAL A 170 7.26 -6.44 -4.49
CA VAL A 170 6.18 -5.83 -5.29
C VAL A 170 5.71 -6.74 -6.42
N ARG A 171 6.62 -7.42 -7.11
CA ARG A 171 6.29 -8.41 -8.15
C ARG A 171 5.51 -9.59 -7.56
N LYS A 172 5.93 -10.12 -6.42
CA LYS A 172 5.23 -11.18 -5.69
C LYS A 172 3.80 -10.80 -5.34
N ILE A 173 3.60 -9.57 -4.84
CA ILE A 173 2.27 -9.02 -4.57
C ILE A 173 1.44 -8.98 -5.87
N ALA A 174 2.00 -8.44 -6.95
CA ALA A 174 1.31 -8.29 -8.23
C ALA A 174 0.90 -9.65 -8.82
N GLU A 175 1.78 -10.63 -8.82
CA GLU A 175 1.51 -12.00 -9.29
C GLU A 175 0.37 -12.65 -8.49
N THR A 176 0.42 -12.54 -7.16
CA THR A 176 -0.60 -13.09 -6.28
C THR A 176 -1.98 -12.47 -6.56
N LEU A 177 -2.02 -11.14 -6.69
CA LEU A 177 -3.25 -10.40 -6.97
C LEU A 177 -3.84 -10.75 -8.34
N GLN A 178 -3.00 -10.83 -9.39
CA GLN A 178 -3.42 -11.22 -10.75
C GLN A 178 -3.98 -12.64 -10.78
N ALA A 179 -3.37 -13.58 -10.05
CA ALA A 179 -3.85 -14.95 -9.97
C ALA A 179 -5.18 -15.08 -9.20
N LYS A 180 -5.38 -14.27 -8.17
CA LYS A 180 -6.57 -14.33 -7.31
C LYS A 180 -7.77 -13.58 -7.91
N ASP A 181 -7.54 -12.46 -8.59
CA ASP A 181 -8.57 -11.62 -9.20
C ASP A 181 -8.31 -11.47 -10.71
N THR A 182 -8.65 -12.51 -11.43
CA THR A 182 -8.42 -12.60 -12.87
C THR A 182 -9.19 -11.53 -13.67
N ALA A 183 -10.33 -11.07 -13.16
CA ALA A 183 -11.11 -10.01 -13.78
C ALA A 183 -10.36 -8.66 -13.82
N ASN A 184 -9.56 -8.37 -12.81
CA ASN A 184 -8.76 -7.16 -12.71
C ASN A 184 -7.27 -7.37 -13.06
N ALA A 185 -6.85 -8.58 -13.47
CA ALA A 185 -5.44 -8.95 -13.64
C ALA A 185 -4.68 -8.02 -14.60
N ALA A 186 -5.29 -7.62 -15.73
CA ALA A 186 -4.66 -6.71 -16.68
C ALA A 186 -4.41 -5.32 -16.09
N ALA A 187 -5.37 -4.80 -15.34
CA ALA A 187 -5.25 -3.50 -14.66
C ALA A 187 -4.21 -3.55 -13.54
N TYR A 188 -4.13 -4.66 -12.80
CA TYR A 188 -3.11 -4.88 -11.76
C TYR A 188 -1.71 -4.91 -12.38
N ARG A 189 -1.53 -5.65 -13.47
CA ARG A 189 -0.26 -5.69 -14.20
C ARG A 189 0.20 -4.29 -14.62
N GLN A 190 -0.66 -3.54 -15.30
CA GLN A 190 -0.33 -2.19 -15.76
C GLN A 190 0.05 -1.25 -14.60
N ARG A 191 -0.67 -1.32 -13.47
CA ARG A 191 -0.37 -0.51 -12.30
C ARG A 191 0.93 -0.95 -11.61
N ALA A 192 1.19 -2.25 -11.52
CA ALA A 192 2.44 -2.78 -10.99
C ALA A 192 3.65 -2.34 -11.83
N GLU A 193 3.58 -2.43 -13.17
CA GLU A 193 4.64 -1.96 -14.07
C GLU A 193 4.93 -0.47 -13.89
N ARG A 194 3.89 0.36 -13.75
CA ARG A 194 4.04 1.78 -13.47
C ARG A 194 4.72 2.04 -12.12
N TYR A 195 4.30 1.34 -11.08
CA TYR A 195 4.88 1.49 -9.74
C TYR A 195 6.35 1.03 -9.73
N LEU A 196 6.68 -0.08 -10.38
CA LEU A 196 8.06 -0.55 -10.54
C LEU A 196 8.93 0.49 -11.27
N GLY A 197 8.42 1.15 -12.32
CA GLY A 197 9.15 2.25 -12.98
C GLY A 197 9.39 3.47 -12.06
N GLN A 198 8.50 3.73 -11.10
CA GLN A 198 8.72 4.74 -10.07
C GLN A 198 9.80 4.31 -9.08
N LEU A 199 9.85 3.01 -8.72
CA LEU A 199 10.90 2.45 -7.87
C LEU A 199 12.27 2.48 -8.55
N ASP A 200 12.37 2.18 -9.86
CA ASP A 200 13.61 2.35 -10.63
C ASP A 200 14.13 3.80 -10.55
N SER A 201 13.22 4.76 -10.68
CA SER A 201 13.56 6.18 -10.57
C SER A 201 14.02 6.57 -9.16
N LEU A 202 13.36 6.00 -8.14
CA LEU A 202 13.74 6.19 -6.73
C LEU A 202 15.12 5.63 -6.44
N ASP A 203 15.43 4.41 -6.88
CA ASP A 203 16.76 3.80 -6.67
C ASP A 203 17.88 4.66 -7.26
N ALA A 204 17.70 5.13 -8.51
CA ALA A 204 18.67 6.03 -9.14
C ALA A 204 18.83 7.35 -8.38
N TRP A 205 17.72 7.91 -7.88
CA TRP A 205 17.71 9.13 -7.09
C TRP A 205 18.44 8.94 -5.75
N VAL A 206 18.20 7.83 -5.04
CA VAL A 206 18.88 7.51 -3.77
C VAL A 206 20.38 7.39 -3.99
N ARG A 207 20.83 6.63 -5.01
CA ARG A 207 22.25 6.47 -5.36
C ARG A 207 22.91 7.82 -5.59
N GLY A 208 22.28 8.69 -6.37
CA GLY A 208 22.80 10.02 -6.66
C GLY A 208 22.94 10.90 -5.42
N HIS A 209 21.96 10.84 -4.51
CA HIS A 209 21.97 11.67 -3.30
C HIS A 209 22.99 11.16 -2.26
N ILE A 210 23.04 9.86 -1.99
CA ILE A 210 24.04 9.28 -1.06
C ILE A 210 25.45 9.50 -1.58
N ALA A 211 25.66 9.44 -2.89
CA ALA A 211 26.97 9.71 -3.49
C ALA A 211 27.48 11.14 -3.23
N THR A 212 26.60 12.09 -2.88
CA THR A 212 27.01 13.47 -2.52
C THR A 212 27.65 13.59 -1.12
N ILE A 213 27.47 12.58 -0.26
CA ILE A 213 28.14 12.53 1.05
C ILE A 213 29.63 12.17 0.81
N PRO A 214 30.59 12.91 1.40
CA PRO A 214 32.00 12.55 1.30
C PRO A 214 32.25 11.11 1.81
N GLN A 215 33.04 10.32 1.11
CA GLN A 215 33.22 8.89 1.40
C GLN A 215 33.57 8.62 2.87
N GLY A 216 34.47 9.41 3.48
CA GLY A 216 34.83 9.26 4.88
C GLY A 216 33.78 9.63 5.91
N GLN A 217 32.62 10.19 5.44
CA GLN A 217 31.49 10.57 6.28
C GLN A 217 30.25 9.64 6.05
N ARG A 218 30.37 8.65 5.16
CA ARG A 218 29.28 7.68 4.88
C ARG A 218 29.18 6.63 5.97
N VAL A 219 28.82 7.07 7.18
CA VAL A 219 28.60 6.21 8.35
C VAL A 219 27.24 6.56 8.94
N LEU A 220 26.32 5.61 8.90
CA LEU A 220 24.96 5.71 9.41
C LEU A 220 24.89 4.95 10.74
N ILE A 221 24.53 5.67 11.82
CA ILE A 221 24.35 5.08 13.16
C ILE A 221 22.91 5.24 13.59
N THR A 222 22.24 4.13 13.89
CA THR A 222 20.80 4.03 14.12
C THR A 222 20.49 3.34 15.46
N ALA A 223 19.24 3.39 15.90
CA ALA A 223 18.81 2.80 17.15
C ALA A 223 18.77 1.26 17.08
N HIS A 224 18.43 0.67 15.91
CA HIS A 224 18.57 -0.76 15.67
C HIS A 224 19.13 -1.02 14.25
N ASP A 225 19.57 -2.24 13.98
CA ASP A 225 20.23 -2.61 12.70
C ASP A 225 19.19 -2.98 11.62
N ALA A 226 18.38 -2.00 11.20
CA ALA A 226 17.44 -2.15 10.10
C ALA A 226 18.02 -1.77 8.73
N PHE A 227 19.07 -0.95 8.69
CA PHE A 227 19.54 -0.31 7.46
C PHE A 227 20.63 -1.09 6.72
N GLY A 228 20.84 -2.35 7.06
CA GLY A 228 21.90 -3.16 6.49
C GLY A 228 21.81 -3.32 4.97
N TYR A 229 20.65 -3.56 4.41
CA TYR A 229 20.44 -3.57 2.94
C TYR A 229 20.67 -2.19 2.31
N PHE A 230 20.27 -1.10 2.99
CA PHE A 230 20.55 0.26 2.55
C PHE A 230 22.04 0.50 2.43
N GLY A 231 22.78 0.09 3.45
CA GLY A 231 24.26 0.20 3.47
C GLY A 231 24.90 -0.50 2.29
N GLN A 232 24.50 -1.74 2.03
CA GLN A 232 25.01 -2.55 0.93
C GLN A 232 24.64 -1.97 -0.45
N ALA A 233 23.39 -1.53 -0.62
CA ALA A 233 22.89 -1.02 -1.89
C ALA A 233 23.50 0.32 -2.29
N TYR A 234 23.74 1.21 -1.31
CA TYR A 234 24.09 2.61 -1.58
C TYR A 234 25.48 3.02 -1.10
N GLY A 235 26.28 2.09 -0.57
CA GLY A 235 27.68 2.32 -0.21
C GLY A 235 27.85 3.23 1.01
N ILE A 236 27.06 3.00 2.06
CA ILE A 236 27.17 3.64 3.37
C ILE A 236 27.38 2.57 4.44
N GLU A 237 28.33 2.77 5.35
CA GLU A 237 28.57 1.88 6.48
C GLU A 237 27.46 2.06 7.52
N VAL A 238 26.89 0.96 8.03
CA VAL A 238 25.74 1.00 8.95
C VAL A 238 26.10 0.33 10.28
N HIS A 239 25.70 0.95 11.38
CA HIS A 239 25.80 0.41 12.74
C HIS A 239 24.52 0.68 13.53
N GLY A 240 23.84 -0.38 13.92
CA GLY A 240 22.73 -0.32 14.88
C GLY A 240 23.25 -0.43 16.33
N LEU A 241 22.63 0.27 17.28
CA LEU A 241 22.85 0.04 18.70
C LEU A 241 22.26 -1.29 19.14
N GLN A 242 21.03 -1.55 18.74
CA GLN A 242 20.32 -2.80 18.95
C GLN A 242 20.47 -3.69 17.72
N GLY A 243 20.40 -5.01 17.89
CA GLY A 243 20.51 -5.96 16.78
C GLY A 243 19.37 -5.84 15.76
N ILE A 244 19.41 -6.70 14.75
CA ILE A 244 18.44 -6.75 13.62
C ILE A 244 17.00 -6.89 14.11
N SER A 245 16.75 -7.70 15.14
CA SER A 245 15.44 -7.77 15.78
C SER A 245 15.44 -6.99 17.09
N THR A 246 14.47 -6.12 17.26
CA THR A 246 14.24 -5.34 18.49
C THR A 246 13.80 -6.21 19.68
N VAL A 247 13.56 -7.51 19.48
CA VAL A 247 13.36 -8.49 20.55
C VAL A 247 14.62 -8.67 21.38
N SER A 248 15.80 -8.52 20.78
CA SER A 248 17.09 -8.57 21.46
C SER A 248 17.35 -7.25 22.18
N GLU A 249 17.64 -7.30 23.48
CA GLU A 249 18.05 -6.10 24.23
C GLU A 249 19.52 -5.78 23.99
N TYR A 250 19.88 -4.50 23.96
CA TYR A 250 21.25 -4.03 23.99
C TYR A 250 21.72 -3.83 25.44
N GLY A 251 23.01 -4.06 25.69
CA GLY A 251 23.63 -3.87 26.99
C GLY A 251 24.51 -2.64 27.09
N LEU A 252 25.05 -2.41 28.28
CA LEU A 252 26.02 -1.32 28.50
C LEU A 252 27.28 -1.45 27.62
N ALA A 253 27.72 -2.67 27.34
CA ALA A 253 28.88 -2.94 26.47
C ALA A 253 28.62 -2.44 25.05
N ASP A 254 27.40 -2.62 24.50
CA ASP A 254 27.04 -2.19 23.14
C ASP A 254 27.05 -0.67 23.06
N VAL A 255 26.47 0.01 24.06
CA VAL A 255 26.50 1.48 24.17
C VAL A 255 27.93 1.97 24.23
N GLN A 256 28.81 1.34 25.05
CA GLN A 256 30.21 1.73 25.18
C GLN A 256 31.00 1.52 23.89
N ALA A 257 30.79 0.40 23.20
CA ALA A 257 31.42 0.12 21.91
C ALA A 257 31.06 1.19 20.86
N LEU A 258 29.78 1.53 20.76
CA LEU A 258 29.30 2.55 19.82
C LEU A 258 29.87 3.94 20.18
N VAL A 259 29.88 4.32 21.48
CA VAL A 259 30.45 5.57 21.96
C VAL A 259 31.95 5.65 21.64
N GLN A 260 32.70 4.55 21.80
CA GLN A 260 34.14 4.49 21.45
C GLN A 260 34.33 4.72 19.94
N MET A 261 33.57 4.04 19.11
CA MET A 261 33.65 4.18 17.66
C MET A 261 33.33 5.61 17.20
N ILE A 262 32.22 6.19 17.69
CA ILE A 262 31.82 7.56 17.36
C ILE A 262 32.91 8.56 17.73
N ALA A 263 33.43 8.49 18.97
CA ALA A 263 34.44 9.39 19.47
C ALA A 263 35.78 9.23 18.73
N GLY A 264 36.18 7.98 18.41
CA GLY A 264 37.42 7.67 17.71
C GLY A 264 37.42 8.06 16.24
N ARG A 265 36.28 7.93 15.57
CA ARG A 265 36.12 8.26 14.14
C ARG A 265 35.61 9.67 13.88
N ASN A 266 35.34 10.44 14.94
CA ASN A 266 34.77 11.80 14.87
C ASN A 266 33.50 11.90 14.03
N ILE A 267 32.57 10.95 14.26
CA ILE A 267 31.28 10.87 13.55
C ILE A 267 30.39 12.04 13.98
N LYS A 268 29.81 12.75 13.02
CA LYS A 268 29.07 13.99 13.26
C LYS A 268 27.64 13.80 13.76
N ALA A 269 26.96 12.74 13.28
CA ALA A 269 25.56 12.53 13.55
C ALA A 269 25.21 11.06 13.79
N VAL A 270 24.19 10.86 14.64
CA VAL A 270 23.49 9.60 14.88
C VAL A 270 22.00 9.84 14.68
N PHE A 271 21.21 8.78 14.48
CA PHE A 271 19.80 8.92 14.11
C PHE A 271 18.89 8.15 15.07
N VAL A 272 17.78 8.78 15.45
CA VAL A 272 16.67 8.10 16.12
C VAL A 272 15.73 7.51 15.09
N GLU A 273 14.84 6.61 15.51
CA GLU A 273 13.92 5.94 14.64
C GLU A 273 12.46 6.10 15.09
N SER A 274 11.53 5.96 14.15
CA SER A 274 10.11 6.15 14.42
C SER A 274 9.49 4.99 15.23
N SER A 275 10.04 3.78 15.11
CA SER A 275 9.54 2.54 15.75
C SER A 275 10.32 2.11 17.00
N VAL A 276 11.43 2.79 17.33
CA VAL A 276 12.30 2.45 18.48
C VAL A 276 12.37 3.62 19.46
N PRO A 277 12.43 3.35 20.81
CA PRO A 277 12.50 4.41 21.79
C PRO A 277 13.74 5.31 21.62
N ARG A 278 13.54 6.60 21.55
CA ARG A 278 14.57 7.63 21.33
C ARG A 278 15.68 7.61 22.39
N ARG A 279 15.37 7.24 23.62
CA ARG A 279 16.30 7.21 24.76
C ARG A 279 17.54 6.36 24.54
N SER A 280 17.47 5.35 23.66
CA SER A 280 18.61 4.49 23.34
C SER A 280 19.75 5.27 22.67
N ILE A 281 19.43 6.10 21.70
CA ILE A 281 20.39 6.97 21.00
C ILE A 281 20.82 8.16 21.86
N GLU A 282 19.94 8.70 22.69
CA GLU A 282 20.27 9.77 23.63
C GLU A 282 21.35 9.33 24.63
N ALA A 283 21.29 8.07 25.10
CA ALA A 283 22.34 7.52 25.97
C ALA A 283 23.71 7.45 25.27
N VAL A 284 23.75 7.14 23.97
CA VAL A 284 24.97 7.15 23.16
C VAL A 284 25.51 8.58 23.05
N VAL A 285 24.66 9.56 22.74
CA VAL A 285 25.06 10.98 22.64
C VAL A 285 25.68 11.49 23.95
N GLU A 286 25.05 11.20 25.09
CA GLU A 286 25.59 11.58 26.40
C GLU A 286 26.92 10.86 26.70
N GLY A 287 27.06 9.59 26.31
CA GLY A 287 28.33 8.85 26.44
C GLY A 287 29.46 9.47 25.62
N VAL A 288 29.21 9.92 24.39
CA VAL A 288 30.17 10.61 23.54
C VAL A 288 30.56 11.96 24.16
N LYS A 289 29.59 12.72 24.67
CA LYS A 289 29.82 13.99 25.37
C LYS A 289 30.67 13.80 26.63
N ALA A 290 30.46 12.74 27.39
CA ALA A 290 31.26 12.42 28.57
C ALA A 290 32.75 12.13 28.21
N LYS A 291 33.06 11.78 26.97
CA LYS A 291 34.43 11.65 26.43
C LYS A 291 35.01 12.97 25.89
N GLY A 292 34.32 14.11 26.09
CA GLY A 292 34.77 15.41 25.60
C GLY A 292 34.64 15.56 24.08
N LYS A 293 33.78 14.74 23.42
CA LYS A 293 33.49 14.80 22.00
C LYS A 293 32.01 15.22 21.76
N ASN A 294 31.72 15.64 20.54
CA ASN A 294 30.36 16.06 20.17
C ASN A 294 29.84 15.17 19.04
N VAL A 295 28.62 14.73 19.18
CA VAL A 295 27.82 14.10 18.13
C VAL A 295 26.41 14.67 18.24
N SER A 296 25.73 14.91 17.12
CA SER A 296 24.35 15.40 17.10
C SER A 296 23.37 14.30 16.72
N ILE A 297 22.10 14.47 17.11
CA ILE A 297 21.01 13.70 16.51
C ILE A 297 20.67 14.37 15.18
N GLY A 298 21.00 13.70 14.07
CA GLY A 298 20.83 14.20 12.71
C GLY A 298 19.36 14.25 12.25
N GLY A 299 18.49 13.49 12.93
CA GLY A 299 17.07 13.46 12.65
C GLY A 299 16.41 12.15 13.06
N GLN A 300 15.13 12.02 12.78
CA GLN A 300 14.38 10.78 12.97
C GLN A 300 14.15 10.10 11.63
N LEU A 301 14.57 8.84 11.53
CA LEU A 301 14.37 7.99 10.37
C LEU A 301 13.10 7.14 10.54
N PHE A 302 12.48 6.84 9.44
CA PHE A 302 11.44 5.82 9.36
C PHE A 302 12.13 4.48 9.09
N SER A 303 12.06 3.56 10.03
CA SER A 303 12.69 2.23 9.88
C SER A 303 11.63 1.16 9.57
N ASP A 304 10.99 0.60 10.59
CA ASP A 304 10.02 -0.49 10.43
C ASP A 304 8.59 -0.01 10.20
N ALA A 305 8.38 1.29 10.29
CA ALA A 305 7.10 1.93 10.05
C ALA A 305 7.25 3.19 9.21
N MET A 306 6.32 3.42 8.31
CA MET A 306 6.21 4.65 7.52
C MET A 306 5.62 5.81 8.35
N GLY A 307 5.58 7.00 7.77
CA GLY A 307 4.89 8.16 8.32
C GLY A 307 3.37 8.01 8.35
N ALA A 308 2.70 9.04 8.87
CA ALA A 308 1.24 9.05 8.97
C ALA A 308 0.56 9.02 7.59
N LYS A 309 -0.58 8.36 7.49
CA LYS A 309 -1.39 8.36 6.26
C LYS A 309 -1.77 9.80 5.87
N GLY A 310 -1.65 10.10 4.58
CA GLY A 310 -1.93 11.43 4.04
C GLY A 310 -0.75 12.40 4.10
N THR A 311 0.38 12.01 4.68
CA THR A 311 1.66 12.74 4.56
C THR A 311 2.50 12.14 3.43
N PRO A 312 3.50 12.88 2.89
CA PRO A 312 4.45 12.30 1.93
C PRO A 312 5.11 11.02 2.44
N GLU A 313 5.55 11.00 3.69
CA GLU A 313 6.22 9.89 4.35
C GLU A 313 5.28 8.71 4.64
N GLY A 314 3.98 8.90 4.49
CA GLY A 314 2.95 7.85 4.55
C GLY A 314 2.90 6.98 3.28
N THR A 315 3.81 7.20 2.31
CA THR A 315 4.04 6.35 1.14
C THR A 315 5.45 5.79 1.18
N TYR A 316 5.69 4.64 0.54
CA TYR A 316 7.02 4.03 0.51
C TYR A 316 8.06 4.97 -0.16
N ILE A 317 7.72 5.53 -1.31
CA ILE A 317 8.61 6.47 -2.03
C ILE A 317 8.90 7.71 -1.17
N GLY A 318 7.89 8.26 -0.52
CA GLY A 318 8.05 9.43 0.34
C GLY A 318 8.87 9.14 1.59
N MET A 319 8.66 7.99 2.23
CA MET A 319 9.46 7.52 3.38
C MET A 319 10.95 7.39 3.03
N VAL A 320 11.27 6.69 1.95
CA VAL A 320 12.66 6.52 1.50
C VAL A 320 13.29 7.87 1.15
N SER A 321 12.55 8.74 0.46
CA SER A 321 13.03 10.07 0.09
C SER A 321 13.29 10.96 1.32
N ALA A 322 12.42 10.91 2.32
CA ALA A 322 12.61 11.62 3.58
C ALA A 322 13.85 11.14 4.33
N ASN A 323 14.01 9.81 4.45
CA ASN A 323 15.19 9.21 5.10
C ASN A 323 16.48 9.66 4.41
N VAL A 324 16.54 9.57 3.09
CA VAL A 324 17.74 9.98 2.32
C VAL A 324 18.05 11.46 2.52
N ASN A 325 17.05 12.33 2.48
CA ASN A 325 17.24 13.76 2.73
C ASN A 325 17.79 14.04 4.14
N ILE A 326 17.21 13.37 5.17
CA ILE A 326 17.68 13.50 6.56
C ILE A 326 19.13 13.05 6.69
N ILE A 327 19.47 11.87 6.13
CA ILE A 327 20.83 11.30 6.17
C ILE A 327 21.82 12.24 5.47
N VAL A 328 21.52 12.66 4.24
CA VAL A 328 22.41 13.53 3.45
C VAL A 328 22.64 14.86 4.15
N ASN A 329 21.59 15.48 4.68
CA ASN A 329 21.72 16.78 5.36
C ASN A 329 22.55 16.69 6.65
N ALA A 330 22.48 15.58 7.37
CA ALA A 330 23.21 15.39 8.62
C ALA A 330 24.68 14.97 8.43
N LEU A 331 24.99 14.25 7.35
CA LEU A 331 26.31 13.67 7.11
C LEU A 331 27.17 14.48 6.13
N LYS A 332 26.61 15.44 5.44
CA LYS A 332 27.32 16.35 4.55
C LYS A 332 27.94 17.51 5.34
#